data_f28bae389fec82103d2fc673dd2a2481
#
_entry.id   f28bae389fec82103d2fc673dd2a2481
#
_cell.length_a   1.000
_cell.length_b   1.000
_cell.length_c   1.000
_cell.angle_alpha   90.00
_cell.angle_beta   90.00
_cell.angle_gamma   90.00
#
_symmetry.space_group_name_H-M   'P 1'
#
loop_
_entity.id
_entity.type
_entity.pdbx_description
1 polymer ?
#
loop_
_entity_poly.entity_id
_entity_poly.type
_entity_poly.pdbx_seq_one_letter_code
_entity_poly.pdbx_strand_id
1 'polypeptide(L)'
;MPQPSPTLPCPCGAVSPRGKPLAYADCCGRYVEHFDTTPAPDAERLMRSRYSAFVLQRRDYLLATWHASQRPATLDFEPGAHWLGLTVRSHRVIDADHAEVEFVARYRTPGPGAGGRAVRLHERSRFVRED
;
A
#
# COMPACT_ATOMS: atom_id res chain seq x y z
N MET A 1 11.48 9.20 13.10
CA MET A 1 11.94 8.40 11.95
C MET A 1 12.28 9.29 10.78
N PRO A 2 13.33 8.97 10.06
CA PRO A 2 13.64 9.78 8.89
C PRO A 2 12.53 9.68 7.84
N GLN A 3 12.28 10.76 7.16
CA GLN A 3 11.35 10.79 6.05
C GLN A 3 11.97 10.08 4.85
N PRO A 4 11.19 9.34 4.07
CA PRO A 4 11.72 8.78 2.83
C PRO A 4 12.09 9.91 1.87
N SER A 5 13.14 9.70 1.09
CA SER A 5 13.48 10.68 0.06
C SER A 5 12.34 10.76 -0.96
N PRO A 6 11.85 11.96 -1.29
CA PRO A 6 10.76 12.09 -2.25
C PRO A 6 11.14 11.62 -3.66
N THR A 7 12.43 11.52 -3.96
CA THR A 7 12.89 11.09 -5.28
C THR A 7 13.12 9.58 -5.37
N LEU A 8 13.03 8.85 -4.25
CA LEU A 8 13.16 7.40 -4.29
C LEU A 8 11.99 6.77 -5.02
N PRO A 9 12.20 5.63 -5.71
CA PRO A 9 11.09 4.92 -6.33
C PRO A 9 10.02 4.57 -5.32
N CYS A 10 8.76 4.66 -5.74
CA CYS A 10 7.66 4.32 -4.86
C CYS A 10 7.67 2.82 -4.55
N PRO A 11 7.49 2.42 -3.28
CA PRO A 11 7.46 1.00 -2.92
C PRO A 11 6.41 0.19 -3.68
N CYS A 12 5.32 0.81 -4.12
CA CYS A 12 4.23 0.10 -4.79
C CYS A 12 4.61 -0.43 -6.19
N GLY A 13 5.74 0.02 -6.74
CA GLY A 13 6.23 -0.45 -8.03
C GLY A 13 5.52 0.11 -9.25
N ALA A 14 4.67 1.11 -9.09
CA ALA A 14 4.01 1.74 -10.23
C ALA A 14 5.04 2.42 -11.13
N VAL A 15 4.75 2.39 -12.43
CA VAL A 15 5.65 2.97 -13.43
C VAL A 15 4.90 3.99 -14.28
N SER A 16 5.68 4.89 -14.89
CA SER A 16 5.14 5.87 -15.83
C SER A 16 4.73 5.18 -17.13
N PRO A 17 4.01 5.88 -18.05
CA PRO A 17 3.71 5.31 -19.36
C PRO A 17 4.95 4.88 -20.15
N ARG A 18 6.12 5.42 -19.82
CA ARG A 18 7.37 5.02 -20.45
C ARG A 18 8.08 3.87 -19.74
N GLY A 19 7.44 3.27 -18.74
CA GLY A 19 8.00 2.15 -18.00
C GLY A 19 9.02 2.48 -16.95
N LYS A 20 9.19 3.76 -16.60
CA LYS A 20 10.14 4.18 -15.56
C LYS A 20 9.46 4.19 -14.19
N PRO A 21 10.17 3.78 -13.12
CA PRO A 21 9.58 3.85 -11.78
C PRO A 21 9.17 5.28 -11.43
N LEU A 22 7.99 5.40 -10.83
CA LEU A 22 7.51 6.69 -10.33
C LEU A 22 8.17 7.00 -8.99
N ALA A 23 8.53 8.28 -8.77
CA ALA A 23 9.04 8.71 -7.48
C ALA A 23 7.91 8.65 -6.45
N TYR A 24 8.25 8.35 -5.19
CA TYR A 24 7.27 8.27 -4.11
C TYR A 24 6.42 9.55 -4.02
N ALA A 25 7.06 10.72 -4.08
CA ALA A 25 6.34 11.99 -3.97
C ALA A 25 5.33 12.22 -5.10
N ASP A 26 5.56 11.60 -6.26
CA ASP A 26 4.67 11.70 -7.42
C ASP A 26 3.71 10.52 -7.54
N CYS A 27 3.73 9.61 -6.58
CA CYS A 27 2.93 8.41 -6.58
C CYS A 27 2.19 8.28 -5.25
N CYS A 28 2.51 7.26 -4.44
CA CYS A 28 1.78 7.03 -3.19
C CYS A 28 1.97 8.14 -2.16
N GLY A 29 3.10 8.83 -2.18
CA GLY A 29 3.35 9.93 -1.25
C GLY A 29 2.33 11.05 -1.33
N ARG A 30 1.70 11.22 -2.49
CA ARG A 30 0.63 12.24 -2.64
C ARG A 30 -0.52 11.96 -1.69
N TYR A 31 -0.77 10.71 -1.37
CA TYR A 31 -1.89 10.30 -0.51
C TYR A 31 -1.42 10.00 0.90
N VAL A 32 -0.34 9.23 1.04
CA VAL A 32 0.14 8.79 2.34
C VAL A 32 0.57 9.97 3.22
N GLU A 33 1.26 10.93 2.63
CA GLU A 33 1.78 12.07 3.39
C GLU A 33 0.80 13.25 3.45
N HIS A 34 -0.33 13.19 2.71
CA HIS A 34 -1.29 14.29 2.61
C HIS A 34 -2.74 13.79 2.56
N PHE A 35 -3.05 12.72 3.28
CA PHE A 35 -4.35 12.06 3.12
C PHE A 35 -5.54 12.90 3.60
N ASP A 36 -5.31 13.88 4.45
CA ASP A 36 -6.35 14.79 4.91
C ASP A 36 -6.82 15.76 3.82
N THR A 37 -5.97 16.04 2.84
CA THR A 37 -6.28 16.96 1.74
C THR A 37 -6.28 16.29 0.37
N THR A 38 -5.64 15.15 0.22
CA THR A 38 -5.48 14.48 -1.07
C THR A 38 -5.82 12.99 -0.92
N PRO A 39 -7.12 12.65 -0.91
CA PRO A 39 -7.50 11.24 -0.84
C PRO A 39 -7.19 10.51 -2.14
N ALA A 40 -6.95 9.20 -2.04
CA ALA A 40 -6.71 8.38 -3.23
C ALA A 40 -7.97 8.38 -4.12
N PRO A 41 -7.81 8.61 -5.44
CA PRO A 41 -8.97 8.80 -6.31
C PRO A 41 -9.70 7.50 -6.68
N ASP A 42 -9.05 6.35 -6.56
CA ASP A 42 -9.67 5.07 -6.91
C ASP A 42 -9.12 3.95 -6.03
N ALA A 43 -9.73 2.76 -6.17
CA ALA A 43 -9.38 1.63 -5.34
C ALA A 43 -7.96 1.11 -5.62
N GLU A 44 -7.52 1.15 -6.87
CA GLU A 44 -6.17 0.69 -7.20
C GLU A 44 -5.13 1.59 -6.54
N ARG A 45 -5.29 2.91 -6.63
CA ARG A 45 -4.34 3.83 -6.00
C ARG A 45 -4.41 3.74 -4.48
N LEU A 46 -5.59 3.53 -3.94
CA LEU A 46 -5.73 3.30 -2.51
C LEU A 46 -4.97 2.03 -2.09
N MET A 47 -5.15 0.93 -2.82
CA MET A 47 -4.44 -0.32 -2.53
C MET A 47 -2.92 -0.11 -2.59
N ARG A 48 -2.44 0.51 -3.66
CA ARG A 48 -1.01 0.77 -3.82
C ARG A 48 -0.46 1.65 -2.70
N SER A 49 -1.21 2.69 -2.32
CA SER A 49 -0.78 3.58 -1.24
C SER A 49 -0.77 2.89 0.11
N ARG A 50 -1.71 1.98 0.35
CA ARG A 50 -1.69 1.19 1.59
C ARG A 50 -0.49 0.26 1.65
N TYR A 51 -0.13 -0.36 0.52
CA TYR A 51 1.10 -1.17 0.47
C TYR A 51 2.32 -0.32 0.81
N SER A 52 2.46 0.84 0.20
CA SER A 52 3.56 1.76 0.51
C SER A 52 3.56 2.15 1.97
N ALA A 53 2.38 2.37 2.56
CA ALA A 53 2.26 2.72 3.97
C ALA A 53 2.71 1.58 4.88
N PHE A 54 2.47 0.32 4.50
CA PHE A 54 3.02 -0.81 5.24
C PHE A 54 4.54 -0.84 5.15
N VAL A 55 5.11 -0.63 3.96
CA VAL A 55 6.56 -0.62 3.78
C VAL A 55 7.20 0.49 4.62
N LEU A 56 6.60 1.68 4.63
CA LEU A 56 7.14 2.84 5.31
C LEU A 56 6.62 3.00 6.74
N GLN A 57 5.77 2.08 7.20
CA GLN A 57 5.21 2.07 8.54
C GLN A 57 4.43 3.33 8.88
N ARG A 58 3.59 3.78 7.95
CA ARG A 58 2.71 4.93 8.14
C ARG A 58 1.39 4.47 8.77
N ARG A 59 1.41 4.28 10.08
CA ARG A 59 0.27 3.74 10.84
C ARG A 59 -0.99 4.58 10.69
N ASP A 60 -0.87 5.89 10.78
CA ASP A 60 -2.03 6.78 10.75
C ASP A 60 -2.79 6.67 9.44
N TYR A 61 -2.06 6.59 8.33
CA TYR A 61 -2.68 6.43 7.01
C TYR A 61 -3.43 5.10 6.92
N LEU A 62 -2.80 4.02 7.38
CA LEU A 62 -3.41 2.70 7.33
C LEU A 62 -4.71 2.67 8.14
N LEU A 63 -4.70 3.23 9.35
CA LEU A 63 -5.89 3.25 10.19
C LEU A 63 -6.97 4.15 9.58
N ALA A 64 -6.59 5.31 9.05
CA ALA A 64 -7.55 6.23 8.45
C ALA A 64 -8.23 5.65 7.21
N THR A 65 -7.54 4.77 6.47
CA THR A 65 -8.08 4.16 5.25
C THR A 65 -8.62 2.75 5.46
N TRP A 66 -8.65 2.27 6.70
CA TRP A 66 -9.19 0.96 7.05
C TRP A 66 -10.67 1.13 7.36
N HIS A 67 -11.52 0.30 6.72
CA HIS A 67 -12.96 0.38 6.98
C HIS A 67 -13.23 0.18 8.47
N ALA A 68 -14.13 1.00 9.02
CA ALA A 68 -14.39 1.01 10.46
C ALA A 68 -14.79 -0.37 11.00
N SER A 69 -15.53 -1.17 10.22
CA SER A 69 -15.97 -2.49 10.63
C SER A 69 -14.83 -3.49 10.83
N GLN A 70 -13.67 -3.24 10.21
CA GLN A 70 -12.52 -4.13 10.25
C GLN A 70 -11.30 -3.47 10.90
N ARG A 71 -11.42 -2.19 11.29
CA ARG A 71 -10.29 -1.42 11.79
C ARG A 71 -9.84 -1.94 13.16
N PRO A 72 -8.55 -2.33 13.31
CA PRO A 72 -8.05 -2.73 14.63
C PRO A 72 -7.92 -1.52 15.54
N ALA A 73 -7.98 -1.74 16.85
CA ALA A 73 -7.78 -0.67 17.82
C ALA A 73 -6.35 -0.14 17.78
N THR A 74 -5.39 -1.04 17.56
CA THR A 74 -3.97 -0.70 17.42
C THR A 74 -3.39 -1.45 16.24
N LEU A 75 -2.33 -0.90 15.68
CA LEU A 75 -1.63 -1.52 14.56
C LEU A 75 -0.13 -1.51 14.84
N ASP A 76 0.46 -2.68 14.96
CA ASP A 76 1.88 -2.84 15.18
C ASP A 76 2.53 -3.49 13.97
N PHE A 77 3.75 -3.05 13.65
CA PHE A 77 4.49 -3.60 12.53
C PHE A 77 5.48 -4.65 13.04
N GLU A 78 5.57 -5.76 12.31
CA GLU A 78 6.46 -6.84 12.69
C GLU A 78 7.91 -6.43 12.45
N PRO A 79 8.75 -6.37 13.51
CA PRO A 79 10.17 -6.01 13.32
C PRO A 79 10.88 -7.02 12.41
N GLY A 80 11.71 -6.51 11.51
CA GLY A 80 12.52 -7.36 10.64
C GLY A 80 11.80 -7.92 9.43
N ALA A 81 10.52 -7.65 9.26
CA ALA A 81 9.81 -8.03 8.05
C ALA A 81 10.25 -7.13 6.89
N HIS A 82 10.46 -7.74 5.72
CA HIS A 82 10.87 -7.01 4.53
C HIS A 82 9.86 -7.21 3.41
N TRP A 83 9.33 -6.12 2.88
CA TRP A 83 8.43 -6.16 1.74
C TRP A 83 9.23 -6.27 0.45
N LEU A 84 8.84 -7.21 -0.40
CA LEU A 84 9.60 -7.56 -1.61
C LEU A 84 8.95 -7.06 -2.89
N GLY A 85 7.67 -6.71 -2.86
CA GLY A 85 7.02 -6.15 -4.04
C GLY A 85 5.52 -6.34 -4.03
N LEU A 86 4.87 -5.60 -4.92
CA LEU A 86 3.43 -5.63 -5.11
C LEU A 86 3.13 -5.78 -6.60
N THR A 87 2.21 -6.67 -6.93
CA THR A 87 1.66 -6.79 -8.27
C THR A 87 0.15 -6.64 -8.18
N VAL A 88 -0.40 -5.63 -8.83
CA VAL A 88 -1.85 -5.47 -8.97
C VAL A 88 -2.26 -6.23 -10.22
N ARG A 89 -3.12 -7.25 -10.04
CA ARG A 89 -3.55 -8.10 -11.14
C ARG A 89 -4.79 -7.59 -11.83
N SER A 90 -5.72 -7.00 -11.07
CA SER A 90 -6.93 -6.44 -11.65
C SER A 90 -7.51 -5.37 -10.76
N HIS A 91 -8.22 -4.45 -11.38
CA HIS A 91 -8.98 -3.41 -10.71
C HIS A 91 -10.34 -3.37 -11.38
N ARG A 92 -11.39 -3.71 -10.63
CA ARG A 92 -12.73 -3.79 -11.16
C ARG A 92 -13.63 -2.80 -10.44
N VAL A 93 -14.17 -1.84 -11.17
CA VAL A 93 -15.16 -0.91 -10.64
C VAL A 93 -16.53 -1.57 -10.75
N ILE A 94 -17.22 -1.74 -9.61
CA ILE A 94 -18.53 -2.39 -9.57
C ILE A 94 -19.63 -1.35 -9.77
N ASP A 95 -19.52 -0.23 -9.02
CA ASP A 95 -20.43 0.91 -9.18
C ASP A 95 -19.72 2.17 -8.68
N ALA A 96 -20.45 3.27 -8.50
CA ALA A 96 -19.86 4.55 -8.13
C ALA A 96 -19.09 4.49 -6.79
N ASP A 97 -19.50 3.59 -5.90
CA ASP A 97 -18.96 3.54 -4.54
C ASP A 97 -18.23 2.24 -4.21
N HIS A 98 -18.23 1.26 -5.10
CA HIS A 98 -17.66 -0.04 -4.81
C HIS A 98 -16.69 -0.49 -5.90
N ALA A 99 -15.59 -1.11 -5.49
CA ALA A 99 -14.60 -1.67 -6.40
C ALA A 99 -13.88 -2.84 -5.75
N GLU A 100 -13.25 -3.66 -6.57
CA GLU A 100 -12.40 -4.76 -6.13
C GLU A 100 -11.01 -4.60 -6.73
N VAL A 101 -9.99 -4.96 -5.96
CA VAL A 101 -8.62 -5.00 -6.46
C VAL A 101 -8.04 -6.36 -6.12
N GLU A 102 -7.58 -7.08 -7.13
CA GLU A 102 -6.85 -8.32 -6.94
C GLU A 102 -5.36 -8.04 -7.02
N PHE A 103 -4.61 -8.51 -6.03
CA PHE A 103 -3.20 -8.20 -5.95
C PHE A 103 -2.42 -9.34 -5.31
N VAL A 104 -1.11 -9.32 -5.55
CA VAL A 104 -0.14 -10.19 -4.89
C VAL A 104 0.89 -9.30 -4.21
N ALA A 105 1.04 -9.45 -2.91
CA ALA A 105 2.10 -8.80 -2.15
C ALA A 105 3.08 -9.88 -1.68
N ARG A 106 4.36 -9.57 -1.77
CA ARG A 106 5.41 -10.49 -1.33
C ARG A 106 6.20 -9.86 -0.22
N TYR A 107 6.52 -10.65 0.78
CA TYR A 107 7.34 -10.17 1.89
C TYR A 107 8.14 -11.33 2.45
N ARG A 108 9.18 -10.97 3.20
CA ARG A 108 10.02 -11.93 3.90
C ARG A 108 9.80 -11.76 5.39
N THR A 109 9.49 -12.87 6.05
CA THR A 109 9.32 -12.85 7.51
C THR A 109 10.68 -12.71 8.19
N PRO A 110 10.73 -12.15 9.42
CA PRO A 110 11.98 -12.14 10.17
C PRO A 110 12.39 -13.58 10.53
N GLY A 111 13.72 -13.79 10.60
CA GLY A 111 14.23 -15.10 10.95
C GLY A 111 15.74 -15.04 11.14
N PRO A 112 16.34 -16.15 11.65
CA PRO A 112 17.78 -16.18 11.90
C PRO A 112 18.57 -16.16 10.59
N GLY A 113 19.79 -15.63 10.66
CA GLY A 113 20.70 -15.60 9.54
C GLY A 113 20.25 -14.64 8.46
N ALA A 114 20.13 -15.11 7.23
CA ALA A 114 19.80 -14.29 6.07
C ALA A 114 18.35 -13.87 5.99
N GLY A 115 17.57 -14.08 7.05
CA GLY A 115 16.16 -13.74 7.09
C GLY A 115 15.27 -14.97 7.05
N GLY A 116 13.98 -14.74 7.18
CA GLY A 116 13.02 -15.80 7.23
C GLY A 116 12.51 -16.25 5.88
N ARG A 117 11.32 -16.85 5.91
CA ARG A 117 10.67 -17.37 4.70
C ARG A 117 10.07 -16.25 3.86
N ALA A 118 10.18 -16.37 2.55
CA ALA A 118 9.45 -15.50 1.63
C ALA A 118 7.99 -15.95 1.57
N VAL A 119 7.06 -15.01 1.69
CA VAL A 119 5.63 -15.25 1.70
C VAL A 119 4.99 -14.51 0.54
N ARG A 120 4.04 -15.15 -0.11
CA ARG A 120 3.26 -14.58 -1.19
C ARG A 120 1.81 -14.47 -0.72
N LEU A 121 1.35 -13.24 -0.56
CA LEU A 121 -0.03 -12.97 -0.17
C LEU A 121 -0.83 -12.60 -1.41
N HIS A 122 -1.81 -13.40 -1.76
CA HIS A 122 -2.69 -13.16 -2.90
C HIS A 122 -4.09 -12.91 -2.37
N GLU A 123 -4.64 -11.73 -2.64
CA GLU A 123 -5.96 -11.34 -2.16
C GLU A 123 -6.75 -10.63 -3.24
N ARG A 124 -8.07 -10.68 -3.09
CA ARG A 124 -9.00 -9.80 -3.78
C ARG A 124 -9.73 -9.00 -2.72
N SER A 125 -9.37 -7.73 -2.61
CA SER A 125 -9.93 -6.86 -1.60
C SER A 125 -11.08 -6.05 -2.15
N ARG A 126 -12.10 -5.85 -1.32
CA ARG A 126 -13.25 -5.01 -1.66
C ARG A 126 -13.03 -3.63 -1.06
N PHE A 127 -13.39 -2.62 -1.83
CA PHE A 127 -13.26 -1.24 -1.42
C PHE A 127 -14.60 -0.54 -1.54
N VAL A 128 -14.90 0.31 -0.58
CA VAL A 128 -16.10 1.14 -0.58
C VAL A 128 -15.68 2.59 -0.44
N ARG A 129 -16.30 3.46 -1.25
CA ARG A 129 -16.07 4.89 -1.16
C ARG A 129 -17.02 5.45 -0.09
N GLU A 130 -16.44 6.07 0.92
CA GLU A 130 -17.16 6.77 1.96
C GLU A 130 -16.77 8.24 1.96
N ASP A 131 -17.62 9.09 2.48
CA ASP A 131 -17.39 10.55 2.51
C ASP A 131 -16.08 10.95 3.20
#